data_974986e4ee22280e228f2a2d3e90fe82
#
_entry.id   974986e4ee22280e228f2a2d3e90fe82
#
_cell.length_a   1.000
_cell.length_b   1.000
_cell.length_c   1.000
_cell.angle_alpha   90.00
_cell.angle_beta   90.00
_cell.angle_gamma   90.00
#
_symmetry.space_group_name_H-M   'P 1'
#
loop_
_entity.id
_entity.type
_entity.pdbx_description
1 polymer ?
#
loop_
_entity_poly.entity_id
_entity_poly.type
_entity_poly.pdbx_seq_one_letter_code
_entity_poly.pdbx_strand_id
1 'polypeptide(L)'
;MNMAFYGRWFACLWLATSCVQTASTDNKALEIIRRADEIRSPNKPFRYTLTVTEYKAGATQPENKQILDISMRFMKPQGNEKADARSLVRFIFPPRDKGKIMLSDWYDLWFYTPELRRPMPISRQQRLIGQISNGDVIVTNFEYAYDSTLMGEVSCAEKQCYKLALVRKSADITWPKVIYYVEKDGDNRPWKAAYYSQDDQLIKEVLYQDFQPVLGKTRPMKITVTDVRHGNNYSVMEYSDVRLESLPEFHFTKEYIQRGAK
;
A
#
# COMPACT_ATOMS: atom_id res chain seq x y z
N MET A 1 -40.03 65.18 32.54
CA MET A 1 -40.90 64.12 31.95
C MET A 1 -40.00 63.23 31.18
N ASN A 2 -39.47 62.14 31.81
CA ASN A 2 -38.43 61.27 31.32
C ASN A 2 -39.09 60.02 30.75
N MET A 3 -38.77 59.72 29.49
CA MET A 3 -39.06 58.42 28.87
C MET A 3 -37.73 57.66 28.61
N ALA A 4 -37.58 56.59 29.38
CA ALA A 4 -36.43 55.63 29.19
C ALA A 4 -36.74 54.62 28.10
N PHE A 5 -35.85 54.50 27.13
CA PHE A 5 -35.86 53.43 26.10
C PHE A 5 -35.09 52.24 26.62
N TYR A 6 -35.72 51.07 26.73
CA TYR A 6 -35.12 49.79 26.96
C TYR A 6 -34.77 49.15 25.62
N GLY A 7 -33.50 49.10 25.28
CA GLY A 7 -33.00 48.31 24.16
C GLY A 7 -32.81 46.83 24.54
N ARG A 8 -33.54 45.93 23.86
CA ARG A 8 -33.39 44.49 24.02
C ARG A 8 -32.23 44.02 23.14
N TRP A 9 -31.16 43.50 23.74
CA TRP A 9 -30.09 42.80 23.07
C TRP A 9 -30.50 41.35 22.82
N PHE A 10 -30.68 40.96 21.54
CA PHE A 10 -30.71 39.56 21.12
C PHE A 10 -29.29 39.13 20.77
N ALA A 11 -28.67 38.36 21.63
CA ALA A 11 -27.43 37.68 21.32
C ALA A 11 -27.75 36.45 20.45
N CYS A 12 -27.34 36.49 19.21
CA CYS A 12 -27.35 35.30 18.31
C CYS A 12 -26.28 34.31 18.76
N LEU A 13 -26.69 33.19 19.35
CA LEU A 13 -25.88 32.02 19.62
C LEU A 13 -25.93 31.12 18.35
N TRP A 14 -25.06 31.37 17.38
CA TRP A 14 -24.79 30.44 16.27
C TRP A 14 -23.29 30.34 16.14
N LEU A 15 -22.70 29.16 16.42
CA LEU A 15 -21.43 28.64 15.93
C LEU A 15 -20.82 27.62 16.92
N ALA A 16 -21.22 26.36 16.85
CA ALA A 16 -20.44 25.24 17.41
C ALA A 16 -20.89 23.86 16.96
N THR A 17 -21.34 23.68 15.70
CA THR A 17 -21.76 22.31 15.25
C THR A 17 -20.91 21.71 14.16
N SER A 18 -20.00 22.43 13.51
CA SER A 18 -19.26 21.93 12.34
C SER A 18 -17.95 21.20 12.70
N CYS A 19 -17.36 21.44 13.87
CA CYS A 19 -16.03 20.91 14.21
C CYS A 19 -16.04 19.47 14.77
N VAL A 20 -17.17 19.02 15.33
CA VAL A 20 -17.28 17.69 15.95
C VAL A 20 -17.47 16.58 14.91
N GLN A 21 -18.10 16.90 13.79
CA GLN A 21 -18.39 15.90 12.74
C GLN A 21 -17.15 15.50 11.91
N THR A 22 -16.22 16.42 11.67
CA THR A 22 -14.99 16.14 10.92
C THR A 22 -14.03 15.24 11.71
N ALA A 23 -13.80 15.52 12.97
CA ALA A 23 -12.93 14.71 13.83
C ALA A 23 -13.43 13.25 14.00
N SER A 24 -14.74 13.03 14.02
CA SER A 24 -15.35 11.69 14.10
C SER A 24 -15.21 10.90 12.82
N THR A 25 -15.28 11.55 11.64
CA THR A 25 -15.13 10.92 10.32
C THR A 25 -13.68 10.51 10.03
N ASP A 26 -12.73 11.34 10.42
CA ASP A 26 -11.30 11.07 10.25
C ASP A 26 -10.84 9.90 11.12
N ASN A 27 -11.33 9.81 12.37
CA ASN A 27 -11.06 8.66 13.24
C ASN A 27 -11.62 7.34 12.66
N LYS A 28 -12.82 7.39 12.06
CA LYS A 28 -13.41 6.22 11.39
C LYS A 28 -12.62 5.81 10.16
N ALA A 29 -12.18 6.76 9.34
CA ALA A 29 -11.34 6.50 8.17
C ALA A 29 -10.04 5.80 8.56
N LEU A 30 -9.35 6.31 9.58
CA LEU A 30 -8.11 5.74 10.08
C LEU A 30 -8.30 4.31 10.60
N GLU A 31 -9.39 4.03 11.32
CA GLU A 31 -9.66 2.67 11.80
C GLU A 31 -9.93 1.68 10.67
N ILE A 32 -10.69 2.07 9.64
CA ILE A 32 -10.94 1.25 8.47
C ILE A 32 -9.62 0.90 7.78
N ILE A 33 -8.74 1.88 7.57
CA ILE A 33 -7.44 1.67 6.92
C ILE A 33 -6.56 0.75 7.76
N ARG A 34 -6.49 0.97 9.07
CA ARG A 34 -5.72 0.12 9.99
C ARG A 34 -6.12 -1.35 9.89
N ARG A 35 -7.44 -1.64 9.88
CA ARG A 35 -7.95 -3.01 9.72
C ARG A 35 -7.63 -3.57 8.34
N ALA A 36 -7.78 -2.80 7.28
CA ALA A 36 -7.44 -3.21 5.92
C ALA A 36 -5.92 -3.47 5.76
N ASP A 37 -5.05 -2.65 6.38
CA ASP A 37 -3.61 -2.87 6.39
C ASP A 37 -3.20 -4.14 7.14
N GLU A 38 -3.87 -4.47 8.25
CA GLU A 38 -3.64 -5.72 8.97
C GLU A 38 -4.03 -6.97 8.17
N ILE A 39 -4.99 -6.84 7.24
CA ILE A 39 -5.34 -7.88 6.27
C ILE A 39 -4.28 -7.99 5.18
N ARG A 40 -3.78 -6.85 4.66
CA ARG A 40 -2.77 -6.83 3.60
C ARG A 40 -1.40 -7.31 4.08
N SER A 41 -1.02 -7.02 5.31
CA SER A 41 0.30 -7.33 5.83
C SER A 41 0.25 -7.73 7.31
N PRO A 42 0.93 -8.80 7.72
CA PRO A 42 1.12 -9.10 9.14
C PRO A 42 1.93 -8.00 9.83
N ASN A 43 1.60 -7.68 11.08
CA ASN A 43 2.41 -6.81 11.93
C ASN A 43 3.56 -7.59 12.60
N LYS A 44 4.20 -8.47 11.86
CA LYS A 44 5.30 -9.34 12.30
C LYS A 44 6.21 -9.57 11.11
N PRO A 45 7.49 -9.86 11.30
CA PRO A 45 8.36 -10.29 10.22
C PRO A 45 7.82 -11.55 9.53
N PHE A 46 7.78 -11.54 8.20
CA PHE A 46 7.29 -12.67 7.41
C PHE A 46 8.01 -12.76 6.06
N ARG A 47 7.90 -13.91 5.43
CA ARG A 47 8.48 -14.19 4.12
C ARG A 47 7.45 -14.88 3.23
N TYR A 48 7.54 -14.64 1.93
CA TYR A 48 6.68 -15.25 0.92
C TYR A 48 7.35 -15.30 -0.45
N THR A 49 6.82 -16.14 -1.32
CA THR A 49 7.13 -16.15 -2.74
C THR A 49 6.07 -15.35 -3.49
N LEU A 50 6.50 -14.43 -4.34
CA LEU A 50 5.64 -13.64 -5.21
C LEU A 50 5.88 -14.01 -6.67
N THR A 51 4.86 -14.54 -7.34
CA THR A 51 4.83 -14.68 -8.78
C THR A 51 4.15 -13.49 -9.41
N VAL A 52 4.84 -12.79 -10.31
CA VAL A 52 4.27 -11.69 -11.11
C VAL A 52 4.20 -12.14 -12.56
N THR A 53 3.02 -12.05 -13.15
CA THR A 53 2.76 -12.42 -14.54
C THR A 53 2.14 -11.23 -15.27
N GLU A 54 2.73 -10.86 -16.42
CA GLU A 54 2.28 -9.75 -17.28
C GLU A 54 1.41 -10.27 -18.41
N TYR A 55 0.31 -9.56 -18.70
CA TYR A 55 -0.60 -9.85 -19.78
C TYR A 55 -0.95 -8.58 -20.58
N LYS A 56 -1.12 -8.74 -21.89
CA LYS A 56 -1.81 -7.74 -22.71
C LYS A 56 -3.31 -7.78 -22.46
N ALA A 57 -3.96 -6.66 -22.69
CA ALA A 57 -5.42 -6.57 -22.63
C ALA A 57 -6.05 -7.64 -23.55
N GLY A 58 -6.99 -8.41 -23.00
CA GLY A 58 -7.68 -9.49 -23.73
C GLY A 58 -6.84 -10.75 -24.00
N ALA A 59 -5.55 -10.78 -23.64
CA ALA A 59 -4.72 -11.96 -23.83
C ALA A 59 -4.92 -12.97 -22.69
N THR A 60 -4.94 -14.25 -23.04
CA THR A 60 -4.94 -15.38 -22.09
C THR A 60 -3.56 -15.95 -21.83
N GLN A 61 -2.61 -15.67 -22.73
CA GLN A 61 -1.21 -16.10 -22.59
C GLN A 61 -0.36 -15.00 -21.98
N PRO A 62 0.52 -15.31 -21.02
CA PRO A 62 1.39 -14.34 -20.41
C PRO A 62 2.49 -13.88 -21.37
N GLU A 63 2.87 -12.59 -21.30
CA GLU A 63 4.06 -12.08 -22.02
C GLU A 63 5.35 -12.31 -21.23
N ASN A 64 5.30 -12.03 -19.94
CA ASN A 64 6.47 -12.14 -19.05
C ASN A 64 6.06 -12.72 -17.71
N LYS A 65 7.03 -13.36 -17.06
CA LYS A 65 6.87 -13.89 -15.69
C LYS A 65 8.11 -13.61 -14.88
N GLN A 66 7.92 -13.22 -13.62
CA GLN A 66 8.98 -13.06 -12.63
C GLN A 66 8.58 -13.75 -11.32
N ILE A 67 9.54 -14.39 -10.66
CA ILE A 67 9.35 -14.97 -9.33
C ILE A 67 10.35 -14.31 -8.39
N LEU A 68 9.83 -13.83 -7.27
CA LEU A 68 10.56 -13.13 -6.24
C LEU A 68 10.41 -13.86 -4.90
N ASP A 69 11.49 -13.97 -4.15
CA ASP A 69 11.48 -14.39 -2.75
C ASP A 69 11.63 -13.13 -1.88
N ILE A 70 10.63 -12.85 -1.08
CA ILE A 70 10.51 -11.59 -0.37
C ILE A 70 10.46 -11.82 1.12
N SER A 71 11.40 -11.22 1.84
CA SER A 71 11.40 -11.13 3.30
C SER A 71 11.01 -9.72 3.70
N MET A 72 9.99 -9.61 4.54
CA MET A 72 9.47 -8.34 5.03
C MET A 72 9.59 -8.23 6.53
N ARG A 73 9.99 -7.06 6.98
CA ARG A 73 9.97 -6.66 8.37
C ARG A 73 9.12 -5.39 8.48
N PHE A 74 7.92 -5.54 8.97
CA PHE A 74 7.08 -4.42 9.33
C PHE A 74 6.68 -4.58 10.79
N MET A 75 7.04 -3.60 11.61
CA MET A 75 6.67 -3.54 13.02
C MET A 75 6.08 -2.16 13.31
N LYS A 76 4.90 -2.16 13.91
CA LYS A 76 4.26 -0.92 14.37
C LYS A 76 5.16 -0.22 15.41
N PRO A 77 5.13 1.12 15.46
CA PRO A 77 5.85 1.85 16.49
C PRO A 77 5.36 1.46 17.88
N GLN A 78 6.28 1.41 18.84
CA GLN A 78 5.98 1.26 20.25
C GLN A 78 6.39 2.56 20.95
N GLY A 79 5.42 3.23 21.58
CA GLY A 79 5.66 4.54 22.20
C GLY A 79 6.11 5.60 21.19
N ASN A 80 7.30 6.19 21.39
CA ASN A 80 7.86 7.25 20.55
C ASN A 80 8.77 6.72 19.41
N GLU A 81 8.89 5.41 19.25
CA GLU A 81 9.69 4.82 18.19
C GLU A 81 9.03 5.01 16.81
N LYS A 82 9.84 5.00 15.76
CA LYS A 82 9.32 4.97 14.38
C LYS A 82 8.95 3.52 14.03
N ALA A 83 7.91 3.34 13.20
CA ALA A 83 7.62 2.03 12.64
C ALA A 83 8.84 1.50 11.86
N ASP A 84 9.13 0.20 11.95
CA ASP A 84 10.21 -0.44 11.17
C ASP A 84 9.60 -1.08 9.92
N ALA A 85 9.98 -0.61 8.73
CA ALA A 85 9.45 -1.08 7.46
C ALA A 85 10.59 -1.36 6.47
N ARG A 86 11.07 -2.60 6.45
CA ARG A 86 12.16 -3.04 5.57
C ARG A 86 11.74 -4.23 4.73
N SER A 87 12.27 -4.31 3.53
CA SER A 87 12.03 -5.43 2.62
C SER A 87 13.31 -5.85 1.93
N LEU A 88 13.52 -7.16 1.83
CA LEU A 88 14.59 -7.77 1.06
C LEU A 88 13.97 -8.65 -0.02
N VAL A 89 14.13 -8.26 -1.29
CA VAL A 89 13.54 -8.91 -2.46
C VAL A 89 14.65 -9.59 -3.25
N ARG A 90 14.61 -10.91 -3.36
CA ARG A 90 15.54 -11.71 -4.15
C ARG A 90 14.86 -12.19 -5.43
N PHE A 91 15.53 -12.01 -6.54
CA PHE A 91 15.04 -12.45 -7.86
C PHE A 91 15.39 -13.94 -8.07
N ILE A 92 14.36 -14.77 -8.26
CA ILE A 92 14.49 -16.22 -8.43
C ILE A 92 14.37 -16.62 -9.90
N PHE A 93 13.44 -16.01 -10.62
CA PHE A 93 13.15 -16.27 -12.03
C PHE A 93 12.83 -14.96 -12.76
N PRO A 94 13.23 -14.82 -14.03
CA PRO A 94 13.92 -15.78 -14.90
C PRO A 94 15.39 -16.01 -14.48
N PRO A 95 16.06 -17.07 -14.98
CA PRO A 95 17.45 -17.40 -14.61
C PRO A 95 18.44 -16.26 -14.80
N ARG A 96 18.25 -15.41 -15.80
CA ARG A 96 19.08 -14.22 -16.07
C ARG A 96 19.01 -13.16 -14.97
N ASP A 97 17.98 -13.19 -14.12
CA ASP A 97 17.77 -12.24 -13.04
C ASP A 97 18.19 -12.80 -11.67
N LYS A 98 18.57 -14.08 -11.63
CA LYS A 98 19.01 -14.73 -10.39
C LYS A 98 20.24 -14.04 -9.82
N GLY A 99 20.19 -13.76 -8.51
CA GLY A 99 21.25 -13.03 -7.80
C GLY A 99 21.05 -11.52 -7.73
N LYS A 100 20.08 -10.98 -8.47
CA LYS A 100 19.63 -9.61 -8.27
C LYS A 100 18.87 -9.48 -6.95
N ILE A 101 19.06 -8.35 -6.26
CA ILE A 101 18.46 -8.07 -4.96
C ILE A 101 17.97 -6.63 -4.92
N MET A 102 16.74 -6.43 -4.41
CA MET A 102 16.24 -5.13 -4.01
C MET A 102 16.18 -5.06 -2.48
N LEU A 103 16.64 -3.95 -1.91
CA LEU A 103 16.57 -3.65 -0.49
C LEU A 103 15.78 -2.37 -0.29
N SER A 104 14.76 -2.43 0.54
CA SER A 104 14.00 -1.25 0.97
C SER A 104 14.21 -1.01 2.46
N ASP A 105 14.48 0.23 2.82
CA ASP A 105 14.42 0.76 4.18
C ASP A 105 13.50 1.98 4.16
N TRP A 106 12.27 1.83 4.65
CA TRP A 106 11.18 2.80 4.48
C TRP A 106 11.00 3.20 3.01
N TYR A 107 11.28 4.47 2.69
CA TYR A 107 11.09 5.02 1.35
C TYR A 107 12.33 4.88 0.48
N ASP A 108 13.49 4.60 1.06
CA ASP A 108 14.72 4.36 0.32
C ASP A 108 14.73 2.98 -0.31
N LEU A 109 15.20 2.90 -1.53
CA LEU A 109 15.26 1.67 -2.30
C LEU A 109 16.58 1.54 -3.03
N TRP A 110 17.25 0.42 -2.84
CA TRP A 110 18.51 0.08 -3.50
C TRP A 110 18.39 -1.20 -4.29
N PHE A 111 19.12 -1.25 -5.39
CA PHE A 111 19.22 -2.41 -6.25
C PHE A 111 20.67 -2.88 -6.34
N TYR A 112 20.86 -4.18 -6.27
CA TYR A 112 22.13 -4.86 -6.45
C TYR A 112 22.00 -5.96 -7.48
N THR A 113 23.02 -6.11 -8.32
CA THR A 113 23.22 -7.24 -9.22
C THR A 113 24.69 -7.66 -9.13
N PRO A 114 25.03 -8.95 -9.41
CA PRO A 114 26.41 -9.43 -9.32
C PRO A 114 27.42 -8.62 -10.14
N GLU A 115 26.98 -7.97 -11.21
CA GLU A 115 27.81 -7.12 -12.08
C GLU A 115 28.11 -5.73 -11.47
N LEU A 116 27.33 -5.31 -10.47
CA LEU A 116 27.55 -4.04 -9.78
C LEU A 116 28.54 -4.20 -8.63
N ARG A 117 29.43 -3.24 -8.47
CA ARG A 117 30.37 -3.21 -7.35
C ARG A 117 29.75 -2.78 -6.03
N ARG A 118 28.60 -2.10 -6.09
CA ARG A 118 27.88 -1.55 -4.93
C ARG A 118 26.38 -1.45 -5.23
N PRO A 119 25.52 -1.48 -4.20
CA PRO A 119 24.10 -1.21 -4.37
C PRO A 119 23.88 0.21 -4.92
N MET A 120 22.95 0.34 -5.87
CA MET A 120 22.57 1.62 -6.47
C MET A 120 21.17 2.02 -6.01
N PRO A 121 20.92 3.31 -5.71
CA PRO A 121 19.58 3.78 -5.43
C PRO A 121 18.72 3.69 -6.70
N ILE A 122 17.47 3.27 -6.54
CA ILE A 122 16.48 3.19 -7.61
C ILE A 122 15.16 3.81 -7.17
N SER A 123 14.35 4.23 -8.15
CA SER A 123 13.03 4.80 -7.87
C SER A 123 11.99 3.71 -7.57
N ARG A 124 11.13 3.99 -6.59
CA ARG A 124 9.96 3.16 -6.28
C ARG A 124 8.92 3.16 -7.40
N GLN A 125 8.85 4.25 -8.19
CA GLN A 125 7.94 4.38 -9.33
C GLN A 125 8.46 3.65 -10.58
N GLN A 126 9.76 3.32 -10.63
CA GLN A 126 10.33 2.61 -11.75
C GLN A 126 9.66 1.25 -11.92
N ARG A 127 9.37 0.92 -13.18
CA ARG A 127 8.77 -0.35 -13.58
C ARG A 127 9.68 -1.51 -13.20
N LEU A 128 9.13 -2.49 -12.51
CA LEU A 128 9.78 -3.77 -12.22
C LEU A 128 9.49 -4.76 -13.33
N ILE A 129 8.22 -5.07 -13.54
CA ILE A 129 7.72 -5.95 -14.61
C ILE A 129 6.26 -5.59 -14.92
N GLY A 130 5.89 -5.59 -16.20
CA GLY A 130 4.52 -5.31 -16.62
C GLY A 130 4.01 -4.00 -16.04
N GLN A 131 2.91 -4.06 -15.32
CA GLN A 131 2.28 -2.91 -14.67
C GLN A 131 2.71 -2.73 -13.20
N ILE A 132 3.61 -3.56 -12.75
CA ILE A 132 4.14 -3.54 -11.38
C ILE A 132 5.37 -2.65 -11.30
N SER A 133 5.35 -1.70 -10.40
CA SER A 133 6.51 -0.87 -10.03
C SER A 133 7.29 -1.50 -8.87
N ASN A 134 8.53 -1.05 -8.67
CA ASN A 134 9.35 -1.49 -7.53
C ASN A 134 8.64 -1.27 -6.18
N GLY A 135 7.89 -0.17 -6.06
CA GLY A 135 7.13 0.16 -4.86
C GLY A 135 5.94 -0.76 -4.55
N ASP A 136 5.45 -1.50 -5.55
CA ASP A 136 4.29 -2.39 -5.36
C ASP A 136 4.66 -3.71 -4.66
N VAL A 137 5.94 -4.11 -4.71
CA VAL A 137 6.44 -5.37 -4.14
C VAL A 137 7.13 -5.21 -2.78
N ILE A 138 7.15 -4.00 -2.23
CA ILE A 138 7.73 -3.71 -0.92
C ILE A 138 6.67 -3.29 0.08
N VAL A 139 7.01 -3.29 1.37
CA VAL A 139 6.06 -2.90 2.42
C VAL A 139 5.53 -1.49 2.19
N THR A 140 4.21 -1.36 2.13
CA THR A 140 3.49 -0.09 2.19
C THR A 140 2.33 -0.22 3.15
N ASN A 141 2.37 0.55 4.22
CA ASN A 141 1.28 0.66 5.18
C ASN A 141 0.58 2.00 4.97
N PHE A 142 -0.71 1.96 4.65
CA PHE A 142 -1.47 3.17 4.33
C PHE A 142 -1.76 4.03 5.56
N GLU A 143 -1.93 3.43 6.73
CA GLU A 143 -2.12 4.14 8.00
C GLU A 143 -0.99 5.14 8.27
N TYR A 144 0.26 4.74 7.99
CA TYR A 144 1.43 5.59 8.24
C TYR A 144 1.79 6.49 7.05
N ALA A 145 1.48 6.05 5.84
CA ALA A 145 1.88 6.74 4.61
C ALA A 145 0.91 7.86 4.20
N TYR A 146 -0.37 7.76 4.55
CA TYR A 146 -1.40 8.65 4.01
C TYR A 146 -2.25 9.30 5.10
N ASP A 147 -2.66 10.54 4.86
CA ASP A 147 -3.82 11.13 5.50
C ASP A 147 -5.08 10.61 4.82
N SER A 148 -6.07 10.23 5.60
CA SER A 148 -7.25 9.54 5.12
C SER A 148 -8.54 10.27 5.44
N THR A 149 -9.44 10.34 4.47
CA THR A 149 -10.77 10.92 4.62
C THR A 149 -11.83 9.93 4.12
N LEU A 150 -12.85 9.67 4.93
CA LEU A 150 -13.99 8.86 4.52
C LEU A 150 -14.91 9.70 3.60
N MET A 151 -15.01 9.30 2.35
CA MET A 151 -15.85 9.97 1.34
C MET A 151 -17.31 9.52 1.34
N GLY A 152 -17.61 8.38 1.99
CA GLY A 152 -18.95 7.81 2.04
C GLY A 152 -18.96 6.30 1.78
N GLU A 153 -20.14 5.79 1.50
CA GLU A 153 -20.38 4.38 1.20
C GLU A 153 -20.82 4.25 -0.25
N VAL A 154 -20.37 3.19 -0.92
CA VAL A 154 -20.68 2.91 -2.34
C VAL A 154 -20.88 1.42 -2.55
N SER A 155 -21.61 1.06 -3.60
CA SER A 155 -21.72 -0.33 -4.05
C SER A 155 -20.39 -0.81 -4.65
N CYS A 156 -19.91 -2.00 -4.27
CA CYS A 156 -18.75 -2.65 -4.82
C CYS A 156 -19.12 -4.10 -5.19
N ALA A 157 -19.47 -4.31 -6.47
CA ALA A 157 -20.13 -5.52 -6.95
C ALA A 157 -21.40 -5.81 -6.12
N GLU A 158 -21.49 -6.99 -5.50
CA GLU A 158 -22.66 -7.41 -4.69
C GLU A 158 -22.62 -6.93 -3.23
N LYS A 159 -21.60 -6.15 -2.84
CA LYS A 159 -21.35 -5.70 -1.47
C LYS A 159 -21.41 -4.19 -1.33
N GLN A 160 -21.37 -3.71 -0.09
CA GLN A 160 -21.17 -2.29 0.24
C GLN A 160 -19.73 -2.04 0.66
N CYS A 161 -19.15 -0.93 0.20
CA CYS A 161 -17.81 -0.52 0.53
C CYS A 161 -17.77 0.88 1.13
N TYR A 162 -16.83 1.10 2.03
CA TYR A 162 -16.34 2.42 2.34
C TYR A 162 -15.46 2.91 1.19
N LYS A 163 -15.69 4.14 0.73
CA LYS A 163 -14.83 4.85 -0.19
C LYS A 163 -14.00 5.85 0.59
N LEU A 164 -12.68 5.75 0.50
CA LEU A 164 -11.72 6.59 1.21
C LEU A 164 -10.82 7.32 0.22
N ALA A 165 -10.54 8.59 0.50
CA ALA A 165 -9.48 9.34 -0.15
C ALA A 165 -8.23 9.30 0.73
N LEU A 166 -7.10 8.94 0.14
CA LEU A 166 -5.80 8.87 0.78
C LEU A 166 -4.88 9.87 0.08
N VAL A 167 -4.30 10.81 0.83
CA VAL A 167 -3.35 11.81 0.36
C VAL A 167 -2.01 11.56 1.05
N ARG A 168 -0.93 11.46 0.30
CA ARG A 168 0.39 11.17 0.87
C ARG A 168 0.85 12.20 1.89
N LYS A 169 1.42 11.75 2.99
CA LYS A 169 1.99 12.61 4.05
C LYS A 169 3.35 13.21 3.68
N SER A 170 4.08 12.58 2.74
CA SER A 170 5.42 13.02 2.31
C SER A 170 5.59 12.83 0.80
N ALA A 171 6.45 13.66 0.20
CA ALA A 171 6.84 13.54 -1.22
C ALA A 171 7.56 12.22 -1.54
N ASP A 172 8.16 11.57 -0.55
CA ASP A 172 8.86 10.28 -0.72
C ASP A 172 7.90 9.11 -0.96
N ILE A 173 6.61 9.27 -0.65
CA ILE A 173 5.59 8.28 -0.90
C ILE A 173 5.28 8.24 -2.39
N THR A 174 5.33 7.04 -2.97
CA THR A 174 5.27 6.79 -4.42
C THR A 174 4.07 7.44 -5.10
N TRP A 175 2.87 7.27 -4.52
CA TRP A 175 1.63 7.69 -5.13
C TRP A 175 1.02 8.89 -4.38
N PRO A 176 0.81 10.04 -5.06
CA PRO A 176 0.29 11.24 -4.41
C PRO A 176 -1.08 11.06 -3.80
N LYS A 177 -1.95 10.32 -4.49
CA LYS A 177 -3.35 10.13 -4.11
C LYS A 177 -3.81 8.72 -4.43
N VAL A 178 -4.59 8.13 -3.55
CA VAL A 178 -5.24 6.84 -3.74
C VAL A 178 -6.71 6.96 -3.36
N ILE A 179 -7.61 6.49 -4.21
CA ILE A 179 -9.00 6.23 -3.81
C ILE A 179 -9.09 4.76 -3.46
N TYR A 180 -9.44 4.48 -2.22
CA TYR A 180 -9.41 3.15 -1.65
C TYR A 180 -10.82 2.68 -1.30
N TYR A 181 -11.15 1.48 -1.71
CA TYR A 181 -12.44 0.85 -1.47
C TYR A 181 -12.23 -0.36 -0.57
N VAL A 182 -12.91 -0.35 0.56
CA VAL A 182 -12.81 -1.37 1.61
C VAL A 182 -14.21 -1.91 1.91
N GLU A 183 -14.38 -3.23 1.92
CA GLU A 183 -15.66 -3.85 2.24
C GLU A 183 -16.16 -3.38 3.61
N LYS A 184 -17.43 -2.98 3.67
CA LYS A 184 -18.05 -2.47 4.90
C LYS A 184 -18.33 -3.60 5.89
N ASP A 185 -18.72 -4.75 5.38
CA ASP A 185 -19.12 -5.89 6.19
C ASP A 185 -17.90 -6.75 6.57
N GLY A 186 -17.94 -7.33 7.77
CA GLY A 186 -16.90 -8.20 8.28
C GLY A 186 -15.62 -7.46 8.69
N ASP A 187 -14.46 -7.93 8.21
CA ASP A 187 -13.13 -7.52 8.68
C ASP A 187 -12.56 -6.27 7.99
N ASN A 188 -13.33 -5.53 7.21
CA ASN A 188 -12.85 -4.44 6.36
C ASN A 188 -11.81 -4.90 5.32
N ARG A 189 -12.18 -5.90 4.52
CA ARG A 189 -11.29 -6.42 3.46
C ARG A 189 -11.06 -5.37 2.39
N PRO A 190 -9.80 -5.17 1.94
CA PRO A 190 -9.54 -4.34 0.79
C PRO A 190 -10.21 -4.95 -0.45
N TRP A 191 -10.91 -4.14 -1.22
CA TRP A 191 -11.52 -4.57 -2.47
C TRP A 191 -10.77 -4.02 -3.68
N LYS A 192 -10.58 -2.69 -3.73
CA LYS A 192 -9.96 -2.00 -4.87
C LYS A 192 -9.19 -0.76 -4.40
N ALA A 193 -8.11 -0.44 -5.11
CA ALA A 193 -7.41 0.83 -4.98
C ALA A 193 -7.18 1.46 -6.36
N ALA A 194 -7.47 2.76 -6.51
CA ALA A 194 -7.22 3.52 -7.71
C ALA A 194 -6.15 4.57 -7.42
N TYR A 195 -5.03 4.53 -8.15
CA TYR A 195 -3.84 5.34 -7.93
C TYR A 195 -3.77 6.51 -8.92
N TYR A 196 -3.56 7.71 -8.41
CA TYR A 196 -3.57 8.94 -9.18
C TYR A 196 -2.21 9.64 -9.17
N SER A 197 -1.93 10.39 -10.25
CA SER A 197 -0.80 11.31 -10.34
C SER A 197 -1.04 12.57 -9.50
N GLN A 198 -0.05 13.47 -9.47
CA GLN A 198 -0.18 14.79 -8.84
C GLN A 198 -1.25 15.65 -9.53
N ASP A 199 -1.47 15.44 -10.83
CA ASP A 199 -2.45 16.17 -11.66
C ASP A 199 -3.80 15.44 -11.73
N ASP A 200 -4.11 14.63 -10.72
CA ASP A 200 -5.37 13.87 -10.61
C ASP A 200 -5.68 12.93 -11.81
N GLN A 201 -4.65 12.50 -12.56
CA GLN A 201 -4.83 11.51 -13.62
C GLN A 201 -4.80 10.10 -13.03
N LEU A 202 -5.80 9.29 -13.32
CA LEU A 202 -5.83 7.88 -12.95
C LEU A 202 -4.69 7.13 -13.67
N ILE A 203 -3.80 6.52 -12.90
CA ILE A 203 -2.62 5.82 -13.42
C ILE A 203 -2.90 4.33 -13.54
N LYS A 204 -3.33 3.72 -12.46
CA LYS A 204 -3.59 2.28 -12.39
C LYS A 204 -4.68 1.95 -11.38
N GLU A 205 -5.30 0.81 -11.59
CA GLU A 205 -6.22 0.19 -10.64
C GLU A 205 -5.64 -1.11 -10.10
N VAL A 206 -5.90 -1.37 -8.84
CA VAL A 206 -5.46 -2.57 -8.12
C VAL A 206 -6.69 -3.25 -7.54
N LEU A 207 -6.90 -4.52 -7.86
CA LEU A 207 -7.99 -5.34 -7.37
C LEU A 207 -7.45 -6.44 -6.47
N TYR A 208 -7.99 -6.58 -5.26
CA TYR A 208 -7.63 -7.61 -4.28
C TYR A 208 -8.57 -8.79 -4.39
N GLN A 209 -8.01 -9.99 -4.54
CA GLN A 209 -8.75 -11.19 -4.91
C GLN A 209 -8.23 -12.43 -4.16
N ASP A 210 -8.94 -13.55 -4.29
CA ASP A 210 -8.55 -14.84 -3.76
C ASP A 210 -8.17 -14.78 -2.27
N PHE A 211 -9.15 -14.40 -1.45
CA PHE A 211 -8.98 -14.28 -0.02
C PHE A 211 -8.92 -15.64 0.68
N GLN A 212 -7.78 -15.96 1.28
CA GLN A 212 -7.52 -17.24 1.95
C GLN A 212 -7.09 -17.03 3.41
N PRO A 213 -7.33 -18.02 4.30
CA PRO A 213 -6.85 -17.97 5.68
C PRO A 213 -5.34 -18.17 5.72
N VAL A 214 -4.59 -17.09 6.02
CA VAL A 214 -3.14 -17.07 6.09
C VAL A 214 -2.68 -16.28 7.32
N LEU A 215 -1.81 -16.88 8.16
CA LEU A 215 -1.25 -16.25 9.36
C LEU A 215 -2.32 -15.62 10.28
N GLY A 216 -3.41 -16.35 10.50
CA GLY A 216 -4.48 -15.98 11.45
C GLY A 216 -5.46 -14.92 10.95
N LYS A 217 -5.37 -14.48 9.69
CA LYS A 217 -6.34 -13.59 9.04
C LYS A 217 -6.67 -14.06 7.62
N THR A 218 -7.83 -13.66 7.11
CA THR A 218 -8.17 -13.88 5.70
C THR A 218 -7.51 -12.79 4.85
N ARG A 219 -6.53 -13.20 3.99
CA ARG A 219 -5.66 -12.28 3.23
C ARG A 219 -5.85 -12.47 1.73
N PRO A 220 -5.70 -11.40 0.91
CA PRO A 220 -5.69 -11.54 -0.54
C PRO A 220 -4.44 -12.28 -0.98
N MET A 221 -4.60 -13.40 -1.69
CA MET A 221 -3.51 -14.18 -2.25
C MET A 221 -3.28 -13.90 -3.74
N LYS A 222 -4.14 -13.08 -4.33
CA LYS A 222 -4.03 -12.60 -5.70
C LYS A 222 -4.36 -11.12 -5.78
N ILE A 223 -3.50 -10.37 -6.48
CA ILE A 223 -3.72 -8.95 -6.75
C ILE A 223 -3.56 -8.71 -8.26
N THR A 224 -4.56 -8.10 -8.89
CA THR A 224 -4.49 -7.69 -10.30
C THR A 224 -4.25 -6.19 -10.37
N VAL A 225 -3.25 -5.78 -11.14
CA VAL A 225 -2.89 -4.37 -11.39
C VAL A 225 -3.11 -4.08 -12.86
N THR A 226 -3.97 -3.11 -13.16
CA THR A 226 -4.32 -2.71 -14.53
C THR A 226 -3.84 -1.29 -14.80
N ASP A 227 -3.10 -1.09 -15.89
CA ASP A 227 -2.73 0.24 -16.40
C ASP A 227 -3.88 0.77 -17.28
N VAL A 228 -4.64 1.73 -16.74
CA VAL A 228 -5.79 2.29 -17.43
C VAL A 228 -5.42 3.31 -18.52
N ARG A 229 -4.14 3.77 -18.55
CA ARG A 229 -3.67 4.77 -19.53
C ARG A 229 -3.12 4.13 -20.80
N HIS A 230 -2.63 2.90 -20.73
CA HIS A 230 -1.94 2.23 -21.83
C HIS A 230 -2.66 0.94 -22.23
N GLY A 231 -3.92 1.05 -22.62
CA GLY A 231 -4.68 -0.01 -23.26
C GLY A 231 -5.14 -1.13 -22.32
N ASN A 232 -5.23 -0.87 -21.00
CA ASN A 232 -5.67 -1.84 -19.99
C ASN A 232 -4.84 -3.13 -19.93
N ASN A 233 -3.55 -3.05 -20.27
CA ASN A 233 -2.62 -4.13 -19.96
C ASN A 233 -2.60 -4.36 -18.45
N TYR A 234 -2.45 -5.60 -18.03
CA TYR A 234 -2.52 -5.93 -16.60
C TYR A 234 -1.42 -6.90 -16.17
N SER A 235 -1.15 -6.89 -14.89
CA SER A 235 -0.25 -7.84 -14.26
C SER A 235 -0.94 -8.48 -13.07
N VAL A 236 -0.69 -9.76 -12.87
CA VAL A 236 -1.20 -10.54 -11.76
C VAL A 236 -0.06 -10.84 -10.79
N MET A 237 -0.26 -10.53 -9.52
CA MET A 237 0.60 -10.86 -8.40
C MET A 237 -0.04 -12.01 -7.62
N GLU A 238 0.63 -13.15 -7.52
CA GLU A 238 0.17 -14.32 -6.77
C GLU A 238 1.14 -14.62 -5.64
N TYR A 239 0.61 -14.75 -4.44
CA TYR A 239 1.38 -15.00 -3.22
C TYR A 239 1.35 -16.47 -2.87
N SER A 240 2.51 -17.04 -2.52
CA SER A 240 2.63 -18.42 -2.03
C SER A 240 3.67 -18.52 -0.92
N ASP A 241 3.71 -19.64 -0.22
CA ASP A 241 4.70 -19.96 0.83
C ASP A 241 4.77 -18.90 1.94
N VAL A 242 3.65 -18.26 2.24
CA VAL A 242 3.59 -17.20 3.26
C VAL A 242 3.79 -17.78 4.65
N ARG A 243 4.86 -17.34 5.33
CA ARG A 243 5.20 -17.80 6.68
C ARG A 243 5.80 -16.71 7.54
N LEU A 244 5.65 -16.83 8.85
CA LEU A 244 6.38 -15.99 9.79
C LEU A 244 7.85 -16.39 9.74
N GLU A 245 8.73 -15.44 9.50
CA GLU A 245 10.17 -15.63 9.48
C GLU A 245 10.86 -14.31 9.85
N SER A 246 11.65 -14.34 10.92
CA SER A 246 12.42 -13.16 11.33
C SER A 246 13.86 -13.33 10.86
N LEU A 247 14.28 -12.46 9.96
CA LEU A 247 15.68 -12.33 9.60
C LEU A 247 16.38 -11.36 10.56
N PRO A 248 17.64 -11.62 10.94
CA PRO A 248 18.48 -10.66 11.64
C PRO A 248 18.55 -9.31 10.89
N GLU A 249 18.66 -8.21 11.63
CA GLU A 249 18.65 -6.86 11.06
C GLU A 249 19.74 -6.62 10.01
N PHE A 250 20.90 -7.23 10.18
CA PHE A 250 22.00 -7.08 9.24
C PHE A 250 21.69 -7.56 7.82
N HIS A 251 20.65 -8.44 7.64
CA HIS A 251 20.19 -8.83 6.29
C HIS A 251 19.54 -7.67 5.53
N PHE A 252 19.05 -6.65 6.24
CA PHE A 252 18.43 -5.48 5.66
C PHE A 252 19.42 -4.29 5.57
N THR A 253 20.68 -4.58 5.20
CA THR A 253 21.74 -3.58 5.03
C THR A 253 22.33 -3.63 3.61
N LYS A 254 22.89 -2.49 3.17
CA LYS A 254 23.58 -2.42 1.87
C LYS A 254 24.83 -3.29 1.83
N GLU A 255 25.51 -3.39 2.95
CA GLU A 255 26.71 -4.25 3.12
C GLU A 255 26.37 -5.73 2.92
N TYR A 256 25.22 -6.17 3.45
CA TYR A 256 24.76 -7.54 3.26
C TYR A 256 24.47 -7.86 1.81
N ILE A 257 23.67 -7.03 1.12
CA ILE A 257 23.33 -7.28 -0.28
C ILE A 257 24.55 -7.18 -1.21
N GLN A 258 25.52 -6.31 -0.90
CA GLN A 258 26.77 -6.17 -1.64
C GLN A 258 27.66 -7.43 -1.55
N ARG A 259 27.61 -8.18 -0.46
CA ARG A 259 28.31 -9.46 -0.31
C ARG A 259 27.66 -10.59 -1.09
N GLY A 260 26.59 -10.32 -1.83
CA GLY A 260 25.87 -11.27 -2.68
C GLY A 260 24.90 -12.17 -1.93
N ALA A 261 24.48 -11.74 -0.72
CA ALA A 261 23.44 -12.42 0.09
C ALA A 261 23.53 -13.96 0.01
N LYS A 262 24.73 -14.49 0.31
CA LYS A 262 25.05 -15.92 0.32
C LYS A 262 24.26 -16.68 1.38
#